data_6a5cf75a24705839becb520ed6f4f164
#
_entry.id   6a5cf75a24705839becb520ed6f4f164
#
_cell.length_a   1.000
_cell.length_b   1.000
_cell.length_c   1.000
_cell.angle_alpha   90.00
_cell.angle_beta   90.00
_cell.angle_gamma   90.00
#
_symmetry.space_group_name_H-M   'P 1'
#
loop_
_entity.id
_entity.type
_entity.pdbx_description
1 polymer ?
#
loop_
_entity_poly.entity_id
_entity_poly.type
_entity_poly.pdbx_seq_one_letter_code
_entity_poly.pdbx_strand_id
1 'polypeptide(L)'
;MTNQKTNINNNIDVPEPSIIDKLIHEPSRLIIISHLYIMENADLIFFKRKTNLSWGNLSSHASKLENAGYIEIEKVFRGKKPVTVLKITEQGRKAFDKYKDIMMNVFQV
;
A
#
# COMPACT_ATOMS: atom_id res chain seq x y z
N MET A 1 -12.65 -37.42 -9.50
CA MET A 1 -12.91 -36.84 -9.26
C MET A 1 -12.29 -35.88 -9.69
N THR A 2 -12.10 -35.54 -10.04
CA THR A 2 -11.46 -34.58 -10.56
C THR A 2 -12.20 -33.60 -11.28
N ASN A 3 -13.26 -33.83 -11.84
CA ASN A 3 -14.05 -32.88 -12.52
C ASN A 3 -14.89 -32.05 -11.61
N GLN A 4 -15.15 -32.55 -10.44
CA GLN A 4 -15.82 -31.75 -9.49
C GLN A 4 -15.03 -30.55 -9.12
N LYS A 5 -13.73 -30.67 -9.07
CA LYS A 5 -12.88 -29.53 -8.80
C LYS A 5 -13.05 -28.47 -9.87
N THR A 6 -13.12 -28.90 -11.10
CA THR A 6 -13.31 -27.98 -12.19
C THR A 6 -14.63 -27.24 -12.06
N ASN A 7 -15.68 -27.95 -11.71
CA ASN A 7 -16.99 -27.34 -11.55
C ASN A 7 -17.01 -26.34 -10.42
N ILE A 8 -16.34 -26.65 -9.34
CA ILE A 8 -16.22 -25.72 -8.21
C ILE A 8 -15.49 -24.49 -8.65
N ASN A 9 -14.39 -24.66 -9.38
CA ASN A 9 -13.60 -23.52 -9.83
C ASN A 9 -14.37 -22.63 -10.78
N ASN A 10 -15.26 -23.18 -11.59
CA ASN A 10 -16.05 -22.40 -12.51
C ASN A 10 -17.04 -21.49 -11.81
N ASN A 11 -17.37 -21.77 -10.56
CA ASN A 11 -18.29 -20.96 -9.77
C ASN A 11 -17.59 -19.95 -8.88
N ILE A 12 -16.28 -19.94 -8.88
CA ILE A 12 -15.50 -19.03 -8.07
C ILE A 12 -14.99 -17.92 -8.97
N ASP A 13 -15.29 -16.68 -8.57
CA ASP A 13 -14.82 -15.53 -9.30
C ASP A 13 -13.41 -15.19 -8.83
N VAL A 14 -12.41 -15.57 -9.63
CA VAL A 14 -11.02 -15.40 -9.29
C VAL A 14 -10.47 -14.19 -10.05
N PRO A 15 -9.95 -13.17 -9.35
CA PRO A 15 -9.39 -12.01 -10.04
C PRO A 15 -8.16 -12.37 -10.87
N GLU A 16 -8.00 -11.70 -11.99
CA GLU A 16 -6.78 -11.85 -12.78
C GLU A 16 -5.65 -11.09 -12.12
N PRO A 17 -4.41 -11.62 -12.20
CA PRO A 17 -3.27 -10.95 -11.58
C PRO A 17 -3.07 -9.50 -12.03
N SER A 18 -3.45 -9.19 -13.27
CA SER A 18 -3.24 -7.86 -13.83
C SER A 18 -4.05 -6.77 -13.15
N ILE A 19 -5.11 -7.10 -12.42
CA ILE A 19 -5.90 -6.10 -11.73
C ILE A 19 -5.36 -5.75 -10.35
N ILE A 20 -4.41 -6.53 -9.86
CA ILE A 20 -3.76 -6.25 -8.57
C ILE A 20 -2.80 -5.08 -8.78
N ASP A 21 -2.97 -4.05 -7.96
CA ASP A 21 -2.10 -2.87 -8.03
C ASP A 21 -0.69 -3.25 -7.60
N LYS A 22 0.22 -3.33 -8.57
CA LYS A 22 1.59 -3.78 -8.32
C LYS A 22 2.39 -2.78 -7.51
N LEU A 23 2.02 -1.52 -7.56
CA LEU A 23 2.69 -0.51 -6.77
C LEU A 23 2.42 -0.73 -5.29
N ILE A 24 1.17 -1.00 -4.93
CA ILE A 24 0.78 -1.31 -3.56
C ILE A 24 1.24 -2.73 -3.16
N HIS A 25 1.20 -3.66 -4.13
CA HIS A 25 1.48 -5.08 -3.87
C HIS A 25 2.97 -5.36 -3.81
N GLU A 26 3.69 -4.57 -3.06
CA GLU A 26 5.10 -4.74 -2.77
C GLU A 26 5.23 -4.59 -1.25
N PRO A 27 5.91 -5.49 -0.57
CA PRO A 27 5.83 -5.56 0.90
C PRO A 27 6.07 -4.24 1.61
N SER A 28 7.09 -3.50 1.22
CA SER A 28 7.43 -2.25 1.90
C SER A 28 6.40 -1.17 1.63
N ARG A 29 5.99 -1.03 0.37
CA ARG A 29 4.97 -0.03 0.03
C ARG A 29 3.61 -0.37 0.61
N LEU A 30 3.29 -1.67 0.67
CA LEU A 30 2.06 -2.12 1.31
C LEU A 30 2.02 -1.71 2.78
N ILE A 31 3.12 -1.89 3.49
CA ILE A 31 3.20 -1.47 4.89
C ILE A 31 3.02 0.04 5.02
N ILE A 32 3.69 0.80 4.17
CA ILE A 32 3.58 2.27 4.22
C ILE A 32 2.15 2.71 3.99
N ILE A 33 1.54 2.30 2.89
CA ILE A 33 0.22 2.81 2.54
C ILE A 33 -0.87 2.29 3.48
N SER A 34 -0.74 1.06 3.97
CA SER A 34 -1.72 0.51 4.90
C SER A 34 -1.74 1.28 6.23
N HIS A 35 -0.56 1.67 6.72
CA HIS A 35 -0.49 2.48 7.93
C HIS A 35 -1.05 3.88 7.69
N LEU A 36 -0.71 4.49 6.55
CA LEU A 36 -1.24 5.81 6.22
C LEU A 36 -2.75 5.79 5.99
N TYR A 37 -3.29 4.69 5.52
CA TYR A 37 -4.73 4.54 5.36
C TYR A 37 -5.46 4.69 6.70
N ILE A 38 -4.85 4.20 7.77
CA ILE A 38 -5.43 4.26 9.12
C ILE A 38 -5.07 5.57 9.81
N MET A 39 -3.82 5.99 9.72
CA MET A 39 -3.29 7.13 10.50
C MET A 39 -3.43 8.47 9.79
N GLU A 40 -3.67 8.47 8.50
CA GLU A 40 -3.69 9.59 7.56
C GLU A 40 -2.32 10.16 7.26
N ASN A 41 -1.47 10.37 8.27
CA ASN A 41 -0.11 10.82 8.07
C ASN A 41 0.78 10.24 9.14
N ALA A 42 2.08 10.17 8.85
CA ALA A 42 3.10 9.75 9.80
C ALA A 42 4.45 10.21 9.27
N ASP A 43 5.41 10.38 10.17
CA ASP A 43 6.73 10.83 9.75
C ASP A 43 7.60 9.65 9.27
N LEU A 44 8.69 10.02 8.61
CA LEU A 44 9.58 9.04 8.01
C LEU A 44 10.28 8.18 9.06
N ILE A 45 10.53 8.74 10.25
CA ILE A 45 11.14 7.99 11.35
C ILE A 45 10.24 6.85 11.80
N PHE A 46 8.93 7.10 11.86
CA PHE A 46 7.96 6.06 12.18
C PHE A 46 8.10 4.88 11.21
N PHE A 47 8.15 5.16 9.91
CA PHE A 47 8.28 4.11 8.91
C PHE A 47 9.65 3.44 8.92
N LYS A 48 10.70 4.18 9.26
CA LYS A 48 12.03 3.59 9.45
C LYS A 48 11.98 2.49 10.52
N ARG A 49 11.29 2.76 11.61
CA ARG A 49 11.15 1.79 12.70
C ARG A 49 10.27 0.60 12.30
N LYS A 50 9.20 0.86 11.57
CA LYS A 50 8.25 -0.19 11.18
C LYS A 50 8.81 -1.12 10.13
N THR A 51 9.58 -0.59 9.17
CA THR A 51 10.03 -1.36 8.01
C THR A 51 11.45 -1.90 8.17
N ASN A 52 12.24 -1.28 9.02
CA ASN A 52 13.67 -1.58 9.17
C ASN A 52 14.45 -1.46 7.86
N LEU A 53 13.94 -0.69 6.91
CA LEU A 53 14.63 -0.42 5.65
C LEU A 53 15.72 0.61 5.85
N SER A 54 16.69 0.64 4.94
CA SER A 54 17.63 1.76 4.89
C SER A 54 16.89 3.04 4.54
N TRP A 55 17.47 4.18 4.91
CA TRP A 55 16.87 5.47 4.55
C TRP A 55 16.68 5.61 3.03
N GLY A 56 17.67 5.15 2.26
CA GLY A 56 17.59 5.23 0.80
C GLY A 56 16.45 4.38 0.23
N ASN A 57 16.30 3.15 0.71
CA ASN A 57 15.22 2.29 0.26
C ASN A 57 13.87 2.83 0.67
N LEU A 58 13.76 3.34 1.89
CA LEU A 58 12.51 3.93 2.38
C LEU A 58 12.13 5.14 1.53
N SER A 59 13.08 6.02 1.25
CA SER A 59 12.83 7.19 0.39
C SER A 59 12.42 6.78 -1.01
N SER A 60 13.03 5.74 -1.55
CA SER A 60 12.69 5.26 -2.89
C SER A 60 11.26 4.74 -2.95
N HIS A 61 10.84 3.96 -1.96
CA HIS A 61 9.47 3.46 -1.91
C HIS A 61 8.46 4.60 -1.72
N ALA A 62 8.77 5.55 -0.86
CA ALA A 62 7.90 6.72 -0.65
C ALA A 62 7.77 7.53 -1.94
N SER A 63 8.87 7.74 -2.66
CA SER A 63 8.84 8.48 -3.93
C SER A 63 7.98 7.79 -4.98
N LYS A 64 8.02 6.46 -5.04
CA LYS A 64 7.18 5.71 -5.98
C LYS A 64 5.70 5.91 -5.68
N LEU A 65 5.33 5.90 -4.41
CA LEU A 65 3.95 6.17 -4.00
C LEU A 65 3.56 7.62 -4.30
N GLU A 66 4.47 8.56 -4.08
CA GLU A 66 4.22 9.97 -4.37
C GLU A 66 4.03 10.19 -5.87
N ASN A 67 4.90 9.60 -6.69
CA ASN A 67 4.82 9.75 -8.15
C ASN A 67 3.51 9.20 -8.72
N ALA A 68 2.94 8.20 -8.08
CA ALA A 68 1.64 7.66 -8.48
C ALA A 68 0.47 8.50 -7.97
N GLY A 69 0.73 9.53 -7.17
CA GLY A 69 -0.32 10.36 -6.59
C GLY A 69 -1.00 9.76 -5.37
N TYR A 70 -0.45 8.68 -4.80
CA TYR A 70 -1.07 8.00 -3.67
C TYR A 70 -0.74 8.64 -2.33
N ILE A 71 0.39 9.32 -2.24
CA ILE A 71 0.78 10.05 -1.04
C ILE A 71 1.39 11.39 -1.42
N GLU A 72 1.45 12.27 -0.41
CA GLU A 72 2.21 13.50 -0.47
C GLU A 72 3.34 13.43 0.54
N ILE A 73 4.48 13.99 0.19
CA ILE A 73 5.65 14.06 1.07
C ILE A 73 5.87 15.53 1.39
N GLU A 74 5.83 15.86 2.67
CA GLU A 74 6.01 17.24 3.14
C GLU A 74 7.15 17.32 4.12
N LYS A 75 7.87 18.45 4.08
CA LYS A 75 8.84 18.76 5.12
C LYS A 75 8.23 19.80 6.03
N VAL A 76 8.16 19.47 7.31
CA VAL A 76 7.60 20.35 8.33
C VAL A 76 8.64 20.52 9.42
N PHE A 77 8.45 21.54 10.28
CA PHE A 77 9.31 21.73 11.43
C PHE A 77 8.55 21.35 12.68
N ARG A 78 9.19 20.53 13.52
CA ARG A 78 8.74 20.29 14.90
C ARG A 78 9.75 20.96 15.81
N GLY A 79 9.38 22.14 16.30
CA GLY A 79 10.35 23.02 16.93
C GLY A 79 11.35 23.48 15.87
N LYS A 80 12.64 23.24 16.11
CA LYS A 80 13.70 23.60 15.17
C LYS A 80 14.14 22.44 14.28
N LYS A 81 13.51 21.26 14.42
CA LYS A 81 13.89 20.08 13.67
C LYS A 81 13.07 19.94 12.40
N PRO A 82 13.70 19.79 11.25
CA PRO A 82 12.96 19.43 10.04
C PRO A 82 12.54 17.96 10.12
N VAL A 83 11.29 17.69 9.76
CA VAL A 83 10.73 16.34 9.80
C VAL A 83 10.04 16.09 8.47
N THR A 84 10.28 14.93 7.88
CA THR A 84 9.60 14.52 6.65
C THR A 84 8.36 13.73 7.02
N VAL A 85 7.20 14.19 6.53
CA VAL A 85 5.90 13.59 6.82
C VAL A 85 5.31 13.03 5.53
N LEU A 86 4.79 11.81 5.60
CA LEU A 86 4.06 11.17 4.52
C LEU A 86 2.57 11.26 4.84
N LYS A 87 1.77 11.58 3.82
CA LYS A 87 0.33 11.74 3.99
C LYS A 87 -0.38 11.05 2.84
N ILE A 88 -1.40 10.27 3.14
CA ILE A 88 -2.19 9.61 2.09
C ILE A 88 -3.09 10.63 1.41
N THR A 89 -3.25 10.50 0.10
CA THR A 89 -4.16 11.35 -0.67
C THR A 89 -5.50 10.65 -0.84
N GLU A 90 -6.48 11.39 -1.35
CA GLU A 90 -7.77 10.79 -1.69
C GLU A 90 -7.59 9.70 -2.74
N GLN A 91 -6.73 9.94 -3.72
CA GLN A 91 -6.41 8.95 -4.75
C GLN A 91 -5.79 7.69 -4.13
N GLY A 92 -4.90 7.87 -3.17
CA GLY A 92 -4.29 6.75 -2.45
C GLY A 92 -5.31 5.96 -1.65
N ARG A 93 -6.27 6.64 -1.03
CA ARG A 93 -7.34 5.95 -0.30
C ARG A 93 -8.18 5.09 -1.23
N LYS A 94 -8.57 5.65 -2.37
CA LYS A 94 -9.37 4.90 -3.35
C LYS A 94 -8.60 3.71 -3.90
N ALA A 95 -7.31 3.91 -4.19
CA ALA A 95 -6.47 2.82 -4.67
C ALA A 95 -6.34 1.71 -3.64
N PHE A 96 -6.18 2.07 -2.37
CA PHE A 96 -6.06 1.07 -1.31
C PHE A 96 -7.38 0.37 -1.04
N ASP A 97 -8.50 1.07 -1.09
CA ASP A 97 -9.82 0.44 -0.98
C ASP A 97 -10.02 -0.62 -2.06
N LYS A 98 -9.69 -0.26 -3.29
CA LYS A 98 -9.79 -1.21 -4.40
C LYS A 98 -8.85 -2.39 -4.21
N TYR A 99 -7.64 -2.13 -3.77
CA TYR A 99 -6.66 -3.17 -3.49
C TYR A 99 -7.18 -4.15 -2.43
N LYS A 100 -7.75 -3.63 -1.34
CA LYS A 100 -8.32 -4.49 -0.29
C LYS A 100 -9.41 -5.38 -0.84
N ASP A 101 -10.34 -4.81 -1.60
CA ASP A 101 -11.47 -5.56 -2.13
C ASP A 101 -10.99 -6.69 -3.04
N ILE A 102 -10.02 -6.40 -3.90
CA ILE A 102 -9.44 -7.40 -4.79
C ILE A 102 -8.75 -8.50 -3.98
N MET A 103 -7.98 -8.13 -2.98
CA MET A 103 -7.26 -9.12 -2.17
C MET A 103 -8.21 -9.96 -1.34
N MET A 104 -9.30 -9.41 -0.86
CA MET A 104 -10.32 -10.20 -0.19
C MET A 104 -10.89 -11.26 -1.12
N ASN A 105 -11.13 -10.91 -2.38
CA ASN A 105 -11.56 -11.88 -3.37
C ASN A 105 -10.49 -12.95 -3.63
N VAL A 106 -9.22 -12.53 -3.71
CA VAL A 106 -8.11 -13.48 -3.85
C VAL A 106 -8.09 -14.48 -2.71
N PHE A 107 -8.30 -13.99 -1.48
CA PHE A 107 -8.28 -14.83 -0.29
C PHE A 107 -9.62 -15.54 -0.03
N GLN A 108 -10.64 -15.19 -0.76
CA GLN A 108 -11.97 -15.81 -0.63
C GLN A 108 -12.60 -15.56 0.75
N VAL A 109 -12.42 -14.35 1.28
CA VAL A 109 -12.99 -13.99 2.59
C VAL A 109 -14.09 -12.95 2.46
#